data_b31b22bbb41385ce7df796e70d2c7fe7
#
_entry.id   b31b22bbb41385ce7df796e70d2c7fe7
#
_cell.length_a   1.000
_cell.length_b   1.000
_cell.length_c   1.000
_cell.angle_alpha   90.00
_cell.angle_beta   90.00
_cell.angle_gamma   90.00
#
_symmetry.space_group_name_H-M   'P 1'
#
loop_
_entity.id
_entity.type
_entity.pdbx_description
1 polymer ?
#
loop_
_entity_poly.entity_id
_entity_poly.type
_entity_poly.pdbx_seq_one_letter_code
_entity_poly.pdbx_strand_id
1 'polypeptide(L)'
;MKRKVLITGVSRKMGLGFETAKQLTHLNYEVIITARKLEKVKALAEEIGASAMKVDIIDDGSIQQLQQQIEAEYGHLDVLINNAGAFFDAGKEPMSSEMDFVQKALNTNLMGAWRMIKAFHPLLSKSDHAVIVNVSSGAGSFGDPIFGLPVHPSNVPVYGITKLALNGLTVKMARQFEGSNIKVNSVCPGFVATYPGTEEWGARPVSEGAKGIVWAATIGKDGPHGGFFRDGKALSW
;
A
#
# COMPACT_ATOMS: atom_id res chain seq x y z
N MET A 1 -21.20 -7.73 -10.95
CA MET A 1 -20.72 -8.00 -9.57
C MET A 1 -19.86 -6.84 -9.11
N LYS A 2 -19.79 -6.56 -7.80
CA LYS A 2 -18.87 -5.56 -7.25
C LYS A 2 -17.43 -6.03 -7.39
N ARG A 3 -16.50 -5.14 -7.68
CA ARG A 3 -15.07 -5.45 -7.67
C ARG A 3 -14.56 -5.58 -6.23
N LYS A 4 -13.72 -6.56 -5.98
CA LYS A 4 -13.22 -6.95 -4.66
C LYS A 4 -11.84 -6.36 -4.41
N VAL A 5 -11.71 -5.66 -3.28
CA VAL A 5 -10.47 -4.95 -2.90
C VAL A 5 -9.97 -5.46 -1.56
N LEU A 6 -8.72 -5.88 -1.51
CA LEU A 6 -8.00 -6.21 -0.28
C LEU A 6 -7.02 -5.09 0.08
N ILE A 7 -7.13 -4.55 1.30
CA ILE A 7 -6.25 -3.48 1.81
C ILE A 7 -5.51 -3.96 3.05
N THR A 8 -4.19 -3.94 3.01
CA THR A 8 -3.36 -4.33 4.15
C THR A 8 -3.08 -3.17 5.11
N GLY A 9 -2.93 -3.47 6.41
CA GLY A 9 -2.44 -2.50 7.40
C GLY A 9 -3.46 -1.44 7.83
N VAL A 10 -4.75 -1.77 7.86
CA VAL A 10 -5.83 -0.87 8.30
C VAL A 10 -6.04 -1.02 9.80
N SER A 11 -5.34 -0.22 10.60
CA SER A 11 -5.35 -0.35 12.07
C SER A 11 -5.76 0.90 12.83
N ARG A 12 -6.02 2.01 12.13
CA ARG A 12 -6.33 3.33 12.72
C ARG A 12 -7.31 4.12 11.86
N LYS A 13 -8.24 4.83 12.50
CA LYS A 13 -9.22 5.69 11.82
C LYS A 13 -8.58 6.84 11.03
N MET A 14 -7.52 7.45 11.55
CA MET A 14 -6.74 8.48 10.87
C MET A 14 -5.72 7.92 9.87
N GLY A 15 -5.76 6.62 9.56
CA GLY A 15 -4.82 5.99 8.65
C GLY A 15 -5.26 6.08 7.19
N LEU A 16 -4.29 6.21 6.28
CA LEU A 16 -4.53 6.18 4.82
C LEU A 16 -5.34 4.96 4.38
N GLY A 17 -5.03 3.77 4.91
CA GLY A 17 -5.74 2.55 4.56
C GLY A 17 -7.23 2.59 4.91
N PHE A 18 -7.60 3.20 6.04
CA PHE A 18 -9.00 3.34 6.42
C PHE A 18 -9.74 4.32 5.51
N GLU A 19 -9.15 5.47 5.25
CA GLU A 19 -9.77 6.47 4.36
C GLU A 19 -9.87 5.96 2.92
N THR A 20 -8.86 5.24 2.44
CA THR A 20 -8.90 4.56 1.13
C THR A 20 -10.03 3.53 1.08
N ALA A 21 -10.19 2.72 2.13
CA ALA A 21 -11.27 1.75 2.24
C ALA A 21 -12.65 2.43 2.18
N LYS A 22 -12.83 3.50 2.96
CA LYS A 22 -14.06 4.29 2.99
C LYS A 22 -14.43 4.85 1.62
N GLN A 23 -13.47 5.47 0.93
CA GLN A 23 -13.70 6.03 -0.41
C GLN A 23 -14.05 4.92 -1.43
N LEU A 24 -13.38 3.76 -1.39
CA LEU A 24 -13.69 2.63 -2.27
C LEU A 24 -15.06 2.01 -1.98
N THR A 25 -15.47 1.94 -0.70
CA THR A 25 -16.83 1.50 -0.34
C THR A 25 -17.88 2.45 -0.93
N HIS A 26 -17.67 3.77 -0.86
CA HIS A 26 -18.56 4.76 -1.50
C HIS A 26 -18.59 4.63 -3.03
N LEU A 27 -17.53 4.13 -3.65
CA LEU A 27 -17.48 3.81 -5.07
C LEU A 27 -18.06 2.42 -5.40
N ASN A 28 -18.77 1.80 -4.45
CA ASN A 28 -19.46 0.53 -4.59
C ASN A 28 -18.52 -0.69 -4.82
N TYR A 29 -17.29 -0.63 -4.30
CA TYR A 29 -16.40 -1.79 -4.23
C TYR A 29 -16.78 -2.68 -3.02
N GLU A 30 -16.49 -3.97 -3.11
CA GLU A 30 -16.52 -4.92 -2.00
C GLU A 30 -15.15 -4.90 -1.32
N VAL A 31 -15.07 -4.22 -0.16
CA VAL A 31 -13.80 -3.89 0.47
C VAL A 31 -13.51 -4.82 1.63
N ILE A 32 -12.32 -5.42 1.63
CA ILE A 32 -11.78 -6.26 2.70
C ILE A 32 -10.59 -5.51 3.31
N ILE A 33 -10.68 -5.17 4.59
CA ILE A 33 -9.61 -4.50 5.32
C ILE A 33 -8.94 -5.44 6.30
N THR A 34 -7.60 -5.33 6.42
CA THR A 34 -6.85 -6.26 7.27
C THR A 34 -5.88 -5.56 8.21
N ALA A 35 -5.68 -6.16 9.38
CA ALA A 35 -4.63 -5.82 10.33
C ALA A 35 -4.20 -7.05 11.13
N ARG A 36 -3.09 -6.94 11.88
CA ARG A 36 -2.59 -8.00 12.76
C ARG A 36 -3.54 -8.31 13.92
N LYS A 37 -4.28 -7.31 14.42
CA LYS A 37 -5.24 -7.44 15.50
C LYS A 37 -6.65 -7.33 14.93
N LEU A 38 -7.37 -8.45 14.85
CA LEU A 38 -8.70 -8.52 14.25
C LEU A 38 -9.70 -7.57 14.94
N GLU A 39 -9.63 -7.47 16.28
CA GLU A 39 -10.54 -6.62 17.07
C GLU A 39 -10.48 -5.15 16.66
N LYS A 40 -9.25 -4.67 16.33
CA LYS A 40 -9.07 -3.29 15.89
C LYS A 40 -9.66 -3.03 14.52
N VAL A 41 -9.59 -3.99 13.63
CA VAL A 41 -10.06 -3.81 12.24
C VAL A 41 -11.56 -4.05 12.12
N LYS A 42 -12.18 -4.88 12.98
CA LYS A 42 -13.63 -5.11 12.97
C LYS A 42 -14.43 -3.83 13.16
N ALA A 43 -14.16 -3.06 14.21
CA ALA A 43 -14.86 -1.80 14.46
C ALA A 43 -14.72 -0.79 13.29
N LEU A 44 -13.55 -0.76 12.65
CA LEU A 44 -13.32 0.09 11.48
C LEU A 44 -14.10 -0.41 10.25
N ALA A 45 -14.19 -1.73 10.07
CA ALA A 45 -14.93 -2.33 8.96
C ALA A 45 -16.43 -2.07 9.10
N GLU A 46 -16.99 -2.25 10.29
CA GLU A 46 -18.41 -1.98 10.60
C GLU A 46 -18.79 -0.52 10.29
N GLU A 47 -17.92 0.44 10.61
CA GLU A 47 -18.17 1.87 10.37
C GLU A 47 -18.37 2.19 8.88
N ILE A 48 -17.71 1.47 7.99
CA ILE A 48 -17.71 1.74 6.54
C ILE A 48 -18.41 0.68 5.70
N GLY A 49 -18.96 -0.36 6.31
CA GLY A 49 -19.60 -1.47 5.59
C GLY A 49 -18.62 -2.36 4.83
N ALA A 50 -17.39 -2.54 5.35
CA ALA A 50 -16.37 -3.42 4.81
C ALA A 50 -16.28 -4.75 5.57
N SER A 51 -15.59 -5.74 4.99
CA SER A 51 -15.22 -6.98 5.68
C SER A 51 -13.90 -6.81 6.43
N ALA A 52 -13.79 -7.46 7.60
CA ALA A 52 -12.57 -7.43 8.44
C ALA A 52 -11.92 -8.81 8.50
N MET A 53 -10.63 -8.88 8.15
CA MET A 53 -9.85 -10.12 8.25
C MET A 53 -8.51 -9.86 8.95
N LYS A 54 -7.94 -10.92 9.54
CA LYS A 54 -6.63 -10.85 10.20
C LYS A 54 -5.53 -11.21 9.21
N VAL A 55 -4.44 -10.43 9.21
CA VAL A 55 -3.18 -10.83 8.58
C VAL A 55 -1.97 -10.19 9.28
N ASP A 56 -0.91 -10.96 9.43
CA ASP A 56 0.44 -10.45 9.63
C ASP A 56 1.23 -10.66 8.34
N ILE A 57 1.60 -9.58 7.67
CA ILE A 57 2.29 -9.63 6.36
C ILE A 57 3.74 -10.09 6.43
N ILE A 58 4.29 -10.30 7.64
CA ILE A 58 5.62 -10.87 7.83
C ILE A 58 5.58 -12.37 8.14
N ASP A 59 4.40 -12.96 8.24
CA ASP A 59 4.13 -14.36 8.55
C ASP A 59 3.46 -15.05 7.35
N ASP A 60 4.20 -15.94 6.69
CA ASP A 60 3.72 -16.67 5.51
C ASP A 60 2.49 -17.54 5.83
N GLY A 61 2.42 -18.14 7.02
CA GLY A 61 1.26 -18.93 7.47
C GLY A 61 0.00 -18.07 7.63
N SER A 62 0.14 -16.87 8.21
CA SER A 62 -0.94 -15.90 8.33
C SER A 62 -1.45 -15.43 6.97
N ILE A 63 -0.55 -15.21 6.01
CA ILE A 63 -0.90 -14.81 4.65
C ILE A 63 -1.62 -15.93 3.92
N GLN A 64 -1.16 -17.17 4.05
CA GLN A 64 -1.80 -18.34 3.44
C GLN A 64 -3.21 -18.57 3.98
N GLN A 65 -3.42 -18.42 5.28
CA GLN A 65 -4.75 -18.51 5.89
C GLN A 65 -5.70 -17.45 5.33
N LEU A 66 -5.23 -16.20 5.22
CA LEU A 66 -6.02 -15.11 4.62
C LEU A 66 -6.35 -15.42 3.15
N GLN A 67 -5.39 -15.89 2.36
CA GLN A 67 -5.59 -16.24 0.96
C GLN A 67 -6.66 -17.32 0.80
N GLN A 68 -6.60 -18.40 1.58
CA GLN A 68 -7.59 -19.49 1.58
C GLN A 68 -8.98 -19.00 1.97
N GLN A 69 -9.07 -18.11 2.98
CA GLN A 69 -10.35 -17.53 3.40
C GLN A 69 -10.96 -16.67 2.29
N ILE A 70 -10.17 -15.82 1.64
CA ILE A 70 -10.64 -14.97 0.52
C ILE A 70 -11.02 -15.84 -0.68
N GLU A 71 -10.29 -16.90 -0.97
CA GLU A 71 -10.62 -17.82 -2.05
C GLU A 71 -11.97 -18.51 -1.81
N ALA A 72 -12.19 -19.00 -0.61
CA ALA A 72 -13.44 -19.69 -0.23
C ALA A 72 -14.65 -18.75 -0.25
N GLU A 73 -14.48 -17.50 0.22
CA GLU A 73 -15.60 -16.56 0.38
C GLU A 73 -15.89 -15.76 -0.90
N TYR A 74 -14.85 -15.41 -1.66
CA TYR A 74 -14.96 -14.48 -2.79
C TYR A 74 -14.56 -15.09 -4.14
N GLY A 75 -13.80 -16.18 -4.17
CA GLY A 75 -13.37 -16.89 -5.36
C GLY A 75 -12.25 -16.22 -6.16
N HIS A 76 -12.18 -14.88 -6.19
CA HIS A 76 -11.16 -14.07 -6.88
C HIS A 76 -10.92 -12.75 -6.17
N LEU A 77 -9.90 -12.03 -6.58
CA LEU A 77 -9.57 -10.68 -6.11
C LEU A 77 -9.31 -9.76 -7.30
N ASP A 78 -9.89 -8.55 -7.28
CA ASP A 78 -9.70 -7.56 -8.35
C ASP A 78 -8.63 -6.53 -8.02
N VAL A 79 -8.46 -6.19 -6.74
CA VAL A 79 -7.49 -5.16 -6.33
C VAL A 79 -6.78 -5.58 -5.05
N LEU A 80 -5.45 -5.52 -5.07
CA LEU A 80 -4.59 -5.66 -3.89
C LEU A 80 -3.92 -4.32 -3.59
N ILE A 81 -4.18 -3.74 -2.42
CA ILE A 81 -3.52 -2.52 -1.96
C ILE A 81 -2.55 -2.87 -0.82
N ASN A 82 -1.26 -2.89 -1.14
CA ASN A 82 -0.18 -3.00 -0.17
C ASN A 82 0.03 -1.66 0.53
N ASN A 83 -0.84 -1.38 1.53
CA ASN A 83 -0.79 -0.17 2.32
C ASN A 83 -0.02 -0.35 3.64
N ALA A 84 0.10 -1.58 4.15
CA ALA A 84 0.85 -1.84 5.37
C ALA A 84 2.29 -1.31 5.26
N GLY A 85 2.68 -0.48 6.23
CA GLY A 85 4.02 0.10 6.29
C GLY A 85 4.31 0.60 7.70
N ALA A 86 5.58 0.63 8.06
CA ALA A 86 6.05 1.01 9.37
C ALA A 86 7.50 1.53 9.30
N PHE A 87 8.10 1.76 10.48
CA PHE A 87 9.51 2.10 10.63
C PHE A 87 9.90 3.44 10.00
N PHE A 88 9.12 4.47 10.31
CA PHE A 88 9.44 5.84 9.94
C PHE A 88 10.49 6.41 10.90
N ASP A 89 11.67 6.74 10.39
CA ASP A 89 12.89 7.11 11.13
C ASP A 89 13.31 8.57 10.92
N ALA A 90 12.35 9.50 10.97
CA ALA A 90 12.60 10.91 10.76
C ALA A 90 13.70 11.47 11.66
N GLY A 91 14.61 12.26 11.07
CA GLY A 91 15.71 12.91 11.76
C GLY A 91 16.87 11.96 12.15
N LYS A 92 16.88 10.72 11.65
CA LYS A 92 18.01 9.81 11.83
C LYS A 92 19.04 9.95 10.71
N GLU A 93 20.28 9.60 11.03
CA GLU A 93 21.36 9.48 10.04
C GLU A 93 21.58 8.02 9.67
N PRO A 94 21.96 7.69 8.42
CA PRO A 94 22.20 6.30 8.01
C PRO A 94 23.20 5.57 8.93
N MET A 95 24.26 6.24 9.35
CA MET A 95 25.29 5.65 10.22
C MET A 95 24.83 5.38 11.64
N SER A 96 23.74 5.99 12.11
CA SER A 96 23.15 5.75 13.42
C SER A 96 22.05 4.67 13.41
N SER A 97 21.75 4.11 12.27
CA SER A 97 20.66 3.12 12.13
C SER A 97 21.13 1.74 12.57
N GLU A 98 20.44 1.17 13.54
CA GLU A 98 20.68 -0.20 13.97
C GLU A 98 20.25 -1.21 12.91
N MET A 99 21.08 -2.20 12.61
CA MET A 99 20.81 -3.18 11.54
C MET A 99 19.56 -4.01 11.80
N ASP A 100 19.24 -4.28 13.06
CA ASP A 100 17.98 -4.97 13.44
C ASP A 100 16.74 -4.14 13.06
N PHE A 101 16.80 -2.82 13.24
CA PHE A 101 15.75 -1.90 12.76
C PHE A 101 15.65 -1.91 11.23
N VAL A 102 16.76 -1.87 10.53
CA VAL A 102 16.83 -1.94 9.05
C VAL A 102 16.19 -3.24 8.54
N GLN A 103 16.54 -4.38 9.13
CA GLN A 103 15.98 -5.68 8.75
C GLN A 103 14.46 -5.75 8.97
N LYS A 104 13.97 -5.26 10.12
CA LYS A 104 12.53 -5.20 10.43
C LYS A 104 11.78 -4.28 9.45
N ALA A 105 12.37 -3.15 9.10
CA ALA A 105 11.82 -2.21 8.13
C ALA A 105 11.70 -2.84 6.74
N LEU A 106 12.76 -3.47 6.24
CA LEU A 106 12.75 -4.20 4.97
C LEU A 106 11.76 -5.37 4.98
N ASN A 107 11.72 -6.14 6.07
CA ASN A 107 10.80 -7.28 6.18
C ASN A 107 9.32 -6.83 6.12
N THR A 108 8.99 -5.68 6.71
CA THR A 108 7.63 -5.15 6.68
C THR A 108 7.32 -4.42 5.36
N ASN A 109 8.13 -3.40 5.00
CA ASN A 109 7.78 -2.46 3.94
C ASN A 109 8.03 -3.00 2.53
N LEU A 110 8.97 -3.95 2.36
CA LEU A 110 9.29 -4.59 1.09
C LEU A 110 8.80 -6.03 1.04
N MET A 111 9.34 -6.88 1.93
CA MET A 111 9.08 -8.32 1.86
C MET A 111 7.61 -8.66 2.15
N GLY A 112 6.95 -7.90 3.03
CA GLY A 112 5.52 -8.04 3.30
C GLY A 112 4.67 -7.83 2.03
N ALA A 113 4.91 -6.73 1.30
CA ALA A 113 4.24 -6.47 0.03
C ALA A 113 4.53 -7.57 -1.01
N TRP A 114 5.78 -8.02 -1.09
CA TRP A 114 6.17 -9.09 -2.01
C TRP A 114 5.48 -10.42 -1.69
N ARG A 115 5.43 -10.81 -0.40
CA ARG A 115 4.68 -12.00 0.04
C ARG A 115 3.20 -11.91 -0.34
N MET A 116 2.57 -10.76 -0.09
CA MET A 116 1.17 -10.53 -0.46
C MET A 116 0.95 -10.68 -1.97
N ILE A 117 1.80 -10.07 -2.80
CA ILE A 117 1.70 -10.21 -4.26
C ILE A 117 1.81 -11.68 -4.68
N LYS A 118 2.79 -12.43 -4.15
CA LYS A 118 2.98 -13.87 -4.45
C LYS A 118 1.76 -14.70 -4.04
N ALA A 119 1.27 -14.53 -2.83
CA ALA A 119 0.17 -15.32 -2.29
C ALA A 119 -1.17 -15.03 -3.01
N PHE A 120 -1.41 -13.78 -3.39
CA PHE A 120 -2.66 -13.36 -4.01
C PHE A 120 -2.64 -13.40 -5.54
N HIS A 121 -1.48 -13.64 -6.17
CA HIS A 121 -1.38 -13.77 -7.62
C HIS A 121 -2.40 -14.76 -8.23
N PRO A 122 -2.65 -15.96 -7.67
CA PRO A 122 -3.65 -16.88 -8.23
C PRO A 122 -5.07 -16.30 -8.22
N LEU A 123 -5.45 -15.53 -7.21
CA LEU A 123 -6.78 -14.90 -7.12
C LEU A 123 -6.90 -13.67 -8.03
N LEU A 124 -5.84 -12.89 -8.16
CA LEU A 124 -5.76 -11.75 -9.08
C LEU A 124 -5.82 -12.20 -10.55
N SER A 125 -5.21 -13.35 -10.86
CA SER A 125 -5.23 -13.92 -12.22
C SER A 125 -6.63 -14.38 -12.67
N LYS A 126 -7.54 -14.63 -11.72
CA LYS A 126 -8.95 -14.97 -12.01
C LYS A 126 -9.83 -13.77 -12.32
N SER A 127 -9.36 -12.55 -12.08
CA SER A 127 -10.07 -11.30 -12.42
C SER A 127 -9.92 -10.98 -13.91
N ASP A 128 -10.94 -10.41 -14.52
CA ASP A 128 -10.84 -9.91 -15.91
C ASP A 128 -9.90 -8.70 -16.05
N HIS A 129 -9.65 -8.01 -14.94
CA HIS A 129 -8.76 -6.88 -14.83
C HIS A 129 -8.35 -6.67 -13.38
N ALA A 130 -7.16 -7.07 -13.03
CA ALA A 130 -6.63 -6.93 -11.68
C ALA A 130 -5.68 -5.73 -11.56
N VAL A 131 -5.64 -5.14 -10.36
CA VAL A 131 -4.75 -4.02 -10.03
C VAL A 131 -4.02 -4.29 -8.73
N ILE A 132 -2.72 -4.07 -8.72
CA ILE A 132 -1.87 -4.06 -7.52
C ILE A 132 -1.38 -2.62 -7.30
N VAL A 133 -1.66 -2.07 -6.13
CA VAL A 133 -1.19 -0.76 -5.71
C VAL A 133 -0.22 -0.92 -4.54
N ASN A 134 1.03 -0.52 -4.75
CA ASN A 134 2.02 -0.44 -3.69
C ASN A 134 2.06 0.99 -3.15
N VAL A 135 1.62 1.18 -1.89
CA VAL A 135 1.68 2.50 -1.23
C VAL A 135 3.13 2.79 -0.85
N SER A 136 3.77 3.57 -1.70
CA SER A 136 5.16 3.99 -1.59
C SER A 136 5.28 5.41 -1.02
N SER A 137 6.38 6.08 -1.27
CA SER A 137 6.67 7.44 -0.83
C SER A 137 7.67 8.12 -1.76
N GLY A 138 7.57 9.43 -1.89
CA GLY A 138 8.62 10.23 -2.52
C GLY A 138 9.99 10.08 -1.86
N ALA A 139 10.03 9.73 -0.56
CA ALA A 139 11.27 9.38 0.13
C ALA A 139 12.04 8.20 -0.49
N GLY A 140 11.38 7.38 -1.31
CA GLY A 140 12.00 6.30 -2.08
C GLY A 140 12.28 6.67 -3.55
N SER A 141 12.34 7.94 -3.87
CA SER A 141 12.61 8.46 -5.21
C SER A 141 13.98 9.15 -5.27
N PHE A 142 14.70 9.00 -6.35
CA PHE A 142 15.89 9.83 -6.63
C PHE A 142 15.50 11.20 -7.22
N GLY A 143 14.36 11.31 -7.88
CA GLY A 143 13.96 12.50 -8.62
C GLY A 143 12.85 13.34 -7.97
N ASP A 144 12.30 12.95 -6.81
CA ASP A 144 11.33 13.78 -6.10
C ASP A 144 12.01 15.02 -5.51
N PRO A 145 11.65 16.25 -5.94
CA PRO A 145 12.34 17.47 -5.51
C PRO A 145 12.02 17.88 -4.06
N ILE A 146 11.02 17.25 -3.43
CA ILE A 146 10.55 17.62 -2.08
C ILE A 146 10.98 16.57 -1.04
N PHE A 147 10.80 15.28 -1.35
CA PHE A 147 10.99 14.17 -0.41
C PHE A 147 12.05 13.16 -0.87
N GLY A 148 12.67 13.37 -2.04
CA GLY A 148 13.58 12.40 -2.63
C GLY A 148 14.80 12.08 -1.77
N LEU A 149 15.40 10.92 -2.03
CA LEU A 149 16.59 10.43 -1.33
C LEU A 149 17.74 11.46 -1.24
N PRO A 150 18.02 12.27 -2.31
CA PRO A 150 19.06 13.28 -2.25
C PRO A 150 18.64 14.56 -1.51
N VAL A 151 17.36 14.73 -1.19
CA VAL A 151 16.83 15.98 -0.64
C VAL A 151 16.96 15.99 0.87
N HIS A 152 17.60 17.00 1.41
CA HIS A 152 17.65 17.31 2.83
C HIS A 152 16.64 18.45 3.11
N PRO A 153 15.74 18.34 4.05
CA PRO A 153 15.79 17.68 5.36
C PRO A 153 14.80 16.50 5.55
N SER A 154 14.28 15.90 4.50
CA SER A 154 13.40 14.74 4.64
C SER A 154 14.15 13.47 5.10
N ASN A 155 15.14 13.63 6.01
CA ASN A 155 16.02 12.55 6.40
C ASN A 155 15.26 11.40 7.10
N VAL A 156 14.94 10.39 6.31
CA VAL A 156 14.28 9.15 6.70
C VAL A 156 15.01 7.99 6.02
N PRO A 157 16.28 7.75 6.35
CA PRO A 157 17.18 6.93 5.56
C PRO A 157 16.70 5.50 5.38
N VAL A 158 16.33 4.82 6.45
CA VAL A 158 15.88 3.43 6.36
C VAL A 158 14.52 3.35 5.68
N TYR A 159 13.57 4.20 6.07
CA TYR A 159 12.26 4.24 5.43
C TYR A 159 12.39 4.54 3.94
N GLY A 160 13.17 5.55 3.55
CA GLY A 160 13.42 5.90 2.15
C GLY A 160 13.98 4.73 1.34
N ILE A 161 15.00 4.04 1.86
CA ILE A 161 15.58 2.85 1.22
C ILE A 161 14.53 1.74 1.06
N THR A 162 13.67 1.50 2.07
CA THR A 162 12.61 0.49 1.93
C THR A 162 11.59 0.84 0.85
N LYS A 163 11.27 2.15 0.69
CA LYS A 163 10.33 2.62 -0.34
C LYS A 163 10.96 2.64 -1.73
N LEU A 164 12.25 2.92 -1.85
CA LEU A 164 13.00 2.71 -3.10
C LEU A 164 12.97 1.23 -3.51
N ALA A 165 13.24 0.32 -2.59
CA ALA A 165 13.19 -1.11 -2.86
C ALA A 165 11.77 -1.57 -3.28
N LEU A 166 10.71 -1.03 -2.67
CA LEU A 166 9.32 -1.28 -3.05
C LEU A 166 9.00 -0.74 -4.46
N ASN A 167 9.56 0.42 -4.82
CA ASN A 167 9.48 0.98 -6.17
C ASN A 167 10.16 0.04 -7.18
N GLY A 168 11.35 -0.46 -6.86
CA GLY A 168 12.06 -1.46 -7.68
C GLY A 168 11.26 -2.76 -7.84
N LEU A 169 10.63 -3.25 -6.77
CA LEU A 169 9.72 -4.40 -6.82
C LEU A 169 8.54 -4.13 -7.78
N THR A 170 7.93 -2.94 -7.72
CA THR A 170 6.84 -2.54 -8.61
C THR A 170 7.22 -2.66 -10.08
N VAL A 171 8.38 -2.13 -10.47
CA VAL A 171 8.89 -2.23 -11.85
C VAL A 171 9.10 -3.69 -12.27
N LYS A 172 9.70 -4.52 -11.39
CA LYS A 172 9.95 -5.93 -11.69
C LYS A 172 8.68 -6.75 -11.81
N MET A 173 7.69 -6.49 -10.95
CA MET A 173 6.37 -7.15 -11.04
C MET A 173 5.60 -6.70 -12.27
N ALA A 174 5.66 -5.42 -12.62
CA ALA A 174 5.05 -4.92 -13.84
C ALA A 174 5.66 -5.61 -15.08
N ARG A 175 6.97 -5.73 -15.14
CA ARG A 175 7.63 -6.45 -16.23
C ARG A 175 7.22 -7.94 -16.31
N GLN A 176 7.07 -8.60 -15.16
CA GLN A 176 6.62 -9.99 -15.11
C GLN A 176 5.17 -10.15 -15.58
N PHE A 177 4.29 -9.18 -15.28
CA PHE A 177 2.87 -9.22 -15.64
C PHE A 177 2.56 -8.52 -16.96
N GLU A 178 3.58 -8.18 -17.76
CA GLU A 178 3.37 -7.60 -19.08
C GLU A 178 2.56 -8.54 -19.97
N GLY A 179 1.54 -8.03 -20.64
CA GLY A 179 0.62 -8.82 -21.46
C GLY A 179 -0.43 -9.61 -20.67
N SER A 180 -0.40 -9.57 -19.33
CA SER A 180 -1.43 -10.17 -18.49
C SER A 180 -2.58 -9.20 -18.17
N ASN A 181 -3.59 -9.70 -17.45
CA ASN A 181 -4.70 -8.90 -16.92
C ASN A 181 -4.37 -8.09 -15.67
N ILE A 182 -3.11 -8.14 -15.16
CA ILE A 182 -2.70 -7.51 -13.89
C ILE A 182 -1.90 -6.23 -14.16
N LYS A 183 -2.37 -5.11 -13.64
CA LYS A 183 -1.63 -3.83 -13.59
C LYS A 183 -0.97 -3.66 -12.23
N VAL A 184 0.25 -3.16 -12.20
CA VAL A 184 0.99 -2.88 -10.95
C VAL A 184 1.54 -1.47 -10.98
N ASN A 185 1.29 -0.67 -9.94
CA ASN A 185 1.82 0.69 -9.82
C ASN A 185 2.21 1.02 -8.39
N SER A 186 3.16 1.93 -8.21
CA SER A 186 3.49 2.59 -6.95
C SER A 186 2.78 3.93 -6.82
N VAL A 187 2.34 4.28 -5.60
CA VAL A 187 1.71 5.57 -5.31
C VAL A 187 2.35 6.22 -4.10
N CYS A 188 2.73 7.49 -4.25
CA CYS A 188 3.10 8.36 -3.15
C CYS A 188 1.87 9.16 -2.72
N PRO A 189 1.38 9.03 -1.48
CA PRO A 189 0.24 9.80 -1.00
C PRO A 189 0.60 11.26 -0.64
N GLY A 190 1.86 11.66 -0.75
CA GLY A 190 2.37 12.94 -0.24
C GLY A 190 2.62 12.92 1.27
N PHE A 191 2.86 14.11 1.85
CA PHE A 191 2.91 14.27 3.30
C PHE A 191 1.48 14.38 3.84
N VAL A 192 1.03 13.39 4.62
CA VAL A 192 -0.37 13.20 5.01
C VAL A 192 -0.52 13.19 6.53
N ALA A 193 -1.54 13.86 7.03
CA ALA A 193 -1.86 14.00 8.45
C ALA A 193 -2.41 12.70 9.07
N THR A 194 -1.60 11.65 9.08
CA THR A 194 -1.96 10.36 9.67
C THR A 194 -1.69 10.27 11.18
N TYR A 195 -1.11 11.33 11.77
CA TYR A 195 -0.90 11.48 13.21
C TYR A 195 -1.37 12.87 13.65
N PRO A 196 -1.93 13.01 14.87
CA PRO A 196 -2.33 14.30 15.41
C PRO A 196 -1.18 15.31 15.42
N GLY A 197 -1.45 16.56 15.03
CA GLY A 197 -0.49 17.67 15.02
C GLY A 197 0.39 17.74 13.76
N THR A 198 0.36 16.77 12.86
CA THR A 198 1.15 16.85 11.63
C THR A 198 0.60 17.85 10.61
N GLU A 199 -0.65 18.25 10.75
CA GLU A 199 -1.25 19.34 9.97
C GLU A 199 -0.50 20.66 10.17
N GLU A 200 -0.01 20.94 11.38
CA GLU A 200 0.79 22.12 11.71
C GLU A 200 2.13 22.16 10.96
N TRP A 201 2.61 21.00 10.51
CA TRP A 201 3.83 20.84 9.70
C TRP A 201 3.54 20.82 8.20
N GLY A 202 2.32 21.17 7.79
CA GLY A 202 1.91 21.22 6.39
C GLY A 202 1.47 19.87 5.82
N ALA A 203 1.16 18.88 6.66
CA ALA A 203 0.60 17.63 6.19
C ALA A 203 -0.83 17.85 5.67
N ARG A 204 -1.11 17.33 4.47
CA ARG A 204 -2.42 17.43 3.85
C ARG A 204 -3.44 16.48 4.52
N PRO A 205 -4.75 16.77 4.44
CA PRO A 205 -5.78 15.90 4.97
C PRO A 205 -5.66 14.46 4.47
N VAL A 206 -6.00 13.49 5.31
CA VAL A 206 -5.95 12.05 4.96
C VAL A 206 -6.84 11.75 3.76
N SER A 207 -7.98 12.42 3.65
CA SER A 207 -8.90 12.31 2.51
C SER A 207 -8.25 12.68 1.17
N GLU A 208 -7.40 13.70 1.16
CA GLU A 208 -6.65 14.10 -0.04
C GLU A 208 -5.54 13.10 -0.37
N GLY A 209 -4.79 12.62 0.63
CA GLY A 209 -3.76 11.61 0.44
C GLY A 209 -4.29 10.28 -0.09
N ALA A 210 -5.48 9.87 0.34
CA ALA A 210 -6.14 8.65 -0.12
C ALA A 210 -6.59 8.71 -1.58
N LYS A 211 -6.95 9.89 -2.12
CA LYS A 211 -7.41 10.04 -3.52
C LYS A 211 -6.44 9.44 -4.54
N GLY A 212 -5.13 9.61 -4.34
CA GLY A 212 -4.11 9.05 -5.23
C GLY A 212 -4.11 7.51 -5.21
N ILE A 213 -4.31 6.91 -4.04
CA ILE A 213 -4.40 5.45 -3.88
C ILE A 213 -5.68 4.93 -4.53
N VAL A 214 -6.82 5.60 -4.29
CA VAL A 214 -8.11 5.28 -4.91
C VAL A 214 -8.03 5.37 -6.42
N TRP A 215 -7.46 6.45 -6.96
CA TRP A 215 -7.22 6.60 -8.39
C TRP A 215 -6.46 5.40 -8.97
N ALA A 216 -5.34 5.01 -8.35
CA ALA A 216 -4.54 3.88 -8.83
C ALA A 216 -5.28 2.53 -8.71
N ALA A 217 -6.13 2.36 -7.68
CA ALA A 217 -6.95 1.17 -7.48
C ALA A 217 -8.11 1.05 -8.49
N THR A 218 -8.52 2.17 -9.10
CA THR A 218 -9.67 2.26 -9.99
C THR A 218 -9.32 2.46 -11.47
N ILE A 219 -8.03 2.40 -11.84
CA ILE A 219 -7.60 2.50 -13.24
C ILE A 219 -8.24 1.42 -14.11
N GLY A 220 -8.52 1.75 -15.35
CA GLY A 220 -9.06 0.83 -16.36
C GLY A 220 -7.99 -0.09 -16.97
N LYS A 221 -8.42 -0.98 -17.87
CA LYS A 221 -7.52 -1.92 -18.57
C LYS A 221 -6.40 -1.23 -19.34
N ASP A 222 -6.68 -0.05 -19.90
CA ASP A 222 -5.71 0.76 -20.63
C ASP A 222 -4.93 1.74 -19.73
N GLY A 223 -5.12 1.63 -18.42
CA GLY A 223 -4.45 2.47 -17.44
C GLY A 223 -2.95 2.18 -17.33
N PRO A 224 -2.21 3.02 -16.59
CA PRO A 224 -0.77 2.91 -16.44
C PRO A 224 -0.36 1.58 -15.79
N HIS A 225 0.84 1.14 -16.15
CA HIS A 225 1.45 -0.10 -15.69
C HIS A 225 2.95 0.10 -15.45
N GLY A 226 3.43 -0.26 -14.26
CA GLY A 226 4.84 -0.12 -13.91
C GLY A 226 5.28 1.31 -13.61
N GLY A 227 4.33 2.22 -13.31
CA GLY A 227 4.63 3.61 -13.01
C GLY A 227 4.64 3.94 -11.51
N PHE A 228 5.19 5.12 -11.22
CA PHE A 228 5.14 5.74 -9.91
C PHE A 228 4.36 7.05 -10.00
N PHE A 229 3.42 7.28 -9.07
CA PHE A 229 2.45 8.37 -9.22
C PHE A 229 2.24 9.11 -7.89
N ARG A 230 1.96 10.42 -7.99
CA ARG A 230 1.38 11.25 -6.92
C ARG A 230 0.21 12.02 -7.53
N ASP A 231 -0.96 11.95 -6.90
CA ASP A 231 -2.18 12.65 -7.34
C ASP A 231 -2.55 12.37 -8.81
N GLY A 232 -2.39 11.13 -9.26
CA GLY A 232 -2.64 10.71 -10.63
C GLY A 232 -1.60 11.16 -11.66
N LYS A 233 -0.56 11.90 -11.24
CA LYS A 233 0.53 12.38 -12.11
C LYS A 233 1.77 11.52 -11.91
N ALA A 234 2.50 11.29 -13.00
CA ALA A 234 3.77 10.58 -12.94
C ALA A 234 4.76 11.30 -12.01
N LEU A 235 5.42 10.53 -11.17
CA LEU A 235 6.51 10.96 -10.30
C LEU A 235 7.78 10.26 -10.75
N SER A 236 8.89 10.96 -10.72
CA SER A 236 10.20 10.34 -11.01
C SER A 236 10.55 9.26 -9.97
N TRP A 237 11.25 8.23 -10.46
CA TRP A 237 11.77 7.15 -9.61
C TRP A 237 12.89 7.63 -8.67
#